data_55811329bdafccf1f9c5e5d861b82b31
#
_entry.id   55811329bdafccf1f9c5e5d861b82b31
#
_cell.length_a   1.000
_cell.length_b   1.000
_cell.length_c   1.000
_cell.angle_alpha   90.00
_cell.angle_beta   90.00
_cell.angle_gamma   90.00
#
_symmetry.space_group_name_H-M   'P 1'
#
loop_
_entity.id
_entity.type
_entity.pdbx_description
1 polymer ?
#
loop_
_entity_poly.entity_id
_entity_poly.type
_entity_poly.pdbx_seq_one_letter_code
_entity_poly.pdbx_strand_id
1 'polypeptide(L)'
;MKSLLIVTAALETAIGLALLGVPSLVISLLLGGSLDAPAALVVARVTGAALLSLGVACWLARSDEKSRAAAGLVAAMLLYNVAAVSVLLYASIGLALSGIGLWPAVLLHAALAVWCIACLWHQRASPLTTAG
;
A
#
# COMPACT_ATOMS: atom_id res chain seq x y z
N MET A 1 8.37 -10.72 -8.92
CA MET A 1 8.51 -9.59 -7.98
C MET A 1 8.56 -8.22 -8.67
N LYS A 2 9.30 -8.05 -9.76
CA LYS A 2 9.48 -6.76 -10.46
C LYS A 2 8.15 -6.05 -10.77
N SER A 3 7.19 -6.77 -11.38
CA SER A 3 5.89 -6.19 -11.72
C SER A 3 5.10 -5.73 -10.50
N LEU A 4 5.12 -6.50 -9.40
CA LEU A 4 4.51 -6.09 -8.13
C LEU A 4 5.12 -4.78 -7.63
N LEU A 5 6.45 -4.68 -7.58
CA LEU A 5 7.14 -3.48 -7.11
C LEU A 5 6.84 -2.25 -7.98
N ILE A 6 6.72 -2.42 -9.30
CA ILE A 6 6.36 -1.32 -10.22
C ILE A 6 4.92 -0.86 -9.98
N VAL A 7 3.97 -1.80 -9.89
CA VAL A 7 2.55 -1.47 -9.67
C VAL A 7 2.38 -0.79 -8.31
N THR A 8 2.97 -1.34 -7.26
CA THR A 8 2.93 -0.75 -5.93
C THR A 8 3.57 0.65 -5.93
N ALA A 9 4.74 0.81 -6.56
CA ALA A 9 5.41 2.12 -6.66
C ALA A 9 4.49 3.17 -7.31
N ALA A 10 3.81 2.82 -8.40
CA ALA A 10 2.90 3.74 -9.09
C ALA A 10 1.68 4.10 -8.22
N LEU A 11 1.05 3.11 -7.58
CA LEU A 11 -0.13 3.31 -6.73
C LEU A 11 0.21 4.15 -5.49
N GLU A 12 1.27 3.78 -4.76
CA GLU A 12 1.67 4.50 -3.53
C GLU A 12 2.12 5.93 -3.84
N THR A 13 2.82 6.14 -4.96
CA THR A 13 3.20 7.49 -5.39
C THR A 13 1.98 8.33 -5.73
N ALA A 14 1.02 7.79 -6.50
CA ALA A 14 -0.17 8.51 -6.90
C ALA A 14 -1.04 8.90 -5.69
N ILE A 15 -1.32 7.96 -4.79
CA ILE A 15 -2.11 8.21 -3.57
C ILE A 15 -1.34 9.11 -2.60
N GLY A 16 -0.02 8.91 -2.46
CA GLY A 16 0.83 9.75 -1.62
C GLY A 16 0.80 11.22 -2.05
N LEU A 17 0.93 11.49 -3.35
CA LEU A 17 0.82 12.85 -3.91
C LEU A 17 -0.58 13.42 -3.74
N ALA A 18 -1.63 12.62 -3.95
CA ALA A 18 -3.00 13.05 -3.75
C ALA A 18 -3.29 13.44 -2.29
N LEU A 19 -2.82 12.66 -1.32
CA LEU A 19 -2.94 12.96 0.11
C LEU A 19 -2.12 14.18 0.53
N LEU A 20 -0.98 14.45 -0.10
CA LEU A 20 -0.21 15.66 0.14
C LEU A 20 -0.92 16.91 -0.40
N GLY A 21 -1.44 16.84 -1.63
CA GLY A 21 -2.03 17.99 -2.33
C GLY A 21 -3.50 18.25 -1.96
N VAL A 22 -4.32 17.22 -1.97
CA VAL A 22 -5.79 17.31 -1.83
C VAL A 22 -6.35 16.28 -0.82
N PRO A 23 -5.85 16.27 0.45
CA PRO A 23 -6.20 15.25 1.43
C PRO A 23 -7.70 15.14 1.70
N SER A 24 -8.41 16.26 1.79
CA SER A 24 -9.86 16.27 2.05
C SER A 24 -10.64 15.55 0.96
N LEU A 25 -10.26 15.73 -0.31
CA LEU A 25 -10.89 15.03 -1.43
C LEU A 25 -10.67 13.51 -1.34
N VAL A 26 -9.42 13.09 -1.08
CA VAL A 26 -9.09 11.66 -0.97
C VAL A 26 -9.88 11.01 0.16
N ILE A 27 -9.92 11.66 1.34
CA ILE A 27 -10.62 11.13 2.51
C ILE A 27 -12.14 11.12 2.27
N SER A 28 -12.72 12.15 1.65
CA SER A 28 -14.14 12.17 1.37
C SER A 28 -14.56 11.09 0.36
N LEU A 29 -13.74 10.84 -0.66
CA LEU A 29 -13.97 9.74 -1.60
C LEU A 29 -13.83 8.37 -0.94
N LEU A 30 -12.87 8.22 -0.02
CA LEU A 30 -12.59 6.95 0.64
C LEU A 30 -13.59 6.65 1.75
N LEU A 31 -13.89 7.61 2.63
CA LEU A 31 -14.67 7.41 3.84
C LEU A 31 -16.07 8.04 3.81
N GLY A 32 -16.37 8.86 2.80
CA GLY A 32 -17.68 9.52 2.66
C GLY A 32 -17.91 10.69 3.61
N GLY A 33 -16.92 11.08 4.42
CA GLY A 33 -17.00 12.18 5.39
C GLY A 33 -16.08 13.33 5.05
N SER A 34 -16.35 14.52 5.63
CA SER A 34 -15.47 15.68 5.53
C SER A 34 -14.29 15.57 6.52
N LEU A 35 -13.15 16.14 6.12
CA LEU A 35 -11.95 16.20 6.95
C LEU A 35 -11.80 17.63 7.50
N ASP A 36 -12.59 17.97 8.53
CA ASP A 36 -12.71 19.35 9.04
C ASP A 36 -11.68 19.69 10.13
N ALA A 37 -11.14 18.68 10.83
CA ALA A 37 -10.18 18.91 11.90
C ALA A 37 -8.78 19.18 11.34
N PRO A 38 -8.11 20.31 11.71
CA PRO A 38 -6.75 20.61 11.25
C PRO A 38 -5.74 19.50 11.56
N ALA A 39 -5.86 18.86 12.72
CA ALA A 39 -4.99 17.73 13.10
C ALA A 39 -5.14 16.55 12.14
N ALA A 40 -6.36 16.24 11.70
CA ALA A 40 -6.61 15.17 10.75
C ALA A 40 -6.01 15.46 9.35
N LEU A 41 -6.02 16.73 8.93
CA LEU A 41 -5.32 17.18 7.69
C LEU A 41 -3.82 16.95 7.78
N VAL A 42 -3.20 17.24 8.92
CA VAL A 42 -1.77 17.01 9.13
C VAL A 42 -1.47 15.50 9.07
N VAL A 43 -2.25 14.68 9.75
CA VAL A 43 -2.09 13.21 9.74
C VAL A 43 -2.23 12.66 8.30
N ALA A 44 -3.24 13.12 7.54
CA ALA A 44 -3.42 12.71 6.15
C ALA A 44 -2.22 13.06 5.27
N ARG A 45 -1.63 14.25 5.43
CA ARG A 45 -0.43 14.65 4.69
C ARG A 45 0.82 13.87 5.09
N VAL A 46 1.00 13.60 6.39
CA VAL A 46 2.09 12.73 6.87
C VAL A 46 1.95 11.32 6.29
N THR A 47 0.73 10.79 6.26
CA THR A 47 0.44 9.52 5.58
C THR A 47 0.80 9.60 4.11
N GLY A 48 0.44 10.68 3.41
CA GLY A 48 0.82 10.89 2.02
C GLY A 48 2.33 10.89 1.79
N ALA A 49 3.10 11.54 2.67
CA ALA A 49 4.56 11.53 2.60
C ALA A 49 5.14 10.12 2.84
N ALA A 50 4.57 9.35 3.76
CA ALA A 50 4.98 7.97 4.03
C ALA A 50 4.72 7.06 2.82
N LEU A 51 3.53 7.16 2.20
CA LEU A 51 3.19 6.38 0.99
C LEU A 51 4.09 6.76 -0.19
N LEU A 52 4.36 8.04 -0.39
CA LEU A 52 5.29 8.50 -1.43
C LEU A 52 6.69 7.91 -1.21
N SER A 53 7.19 7.91 0.02
CA SER A 53 8.47 7.31 0.38
C SER A 53 8.50 5.81 0.10
N LEU A 54 7.41 5.11 0.41
CA LEU A 54 7.24 3.69 0.13
C LEU A 54 7.21 3.41 -1.38
N GLY A 55 6.53 4.27 -2.15
CA GLY A 55 6.54 4.22 -3.61
C GLY A 55 7.95 4.35 -4.20
N VAL A 56 8.74 5.30 -3.68
CA VAL A 56 10.16 5.46 -4.07
C VAL A 56 10.97 4.21 -3.72
N ALA A 57 10.80 3.65 -2.51
CA ALA A 57 11.51 2.44 -2.10
C ALA A 57 11.18 1.25 -3.03
N CYS A 58 9.90 1.05 -3.37
CA CYS A 58 9.48 0.01 -4.32
C CYS A 58 10.07 0.23 -5.71
N TRP A 59 10.10 1.48 -6.18
CA TRP A 59 10.69 1.82 -7.47
C TRP A 59 12.19 1.53 -7.54
N LEU A 60 12.94 1.85 -6.49
CA LEU A 60 14.37 1.56 -6.42
C LEU A 60 14.65 0.05 -6.33
N ALA A 61 13.87 -0.67 -5.53
CA ALA A 61 14.04 -2.12 -5.35
C ALA A 61 13.68 -2.97 -6.60
N ARG A 62 12.96 -2.41 -7.60
CA ARG A 62 12.54 -3.15 -8.80
C ARG A 62 13.69 -3.70 -9.66
N SER A 63 14.87 -3.11 -9.54
CA SER A 63 16.07 -3.51 -10.31
C SER A 63 16.85 -4.62 -9.63
N ASP A 64 16.63 -4.86 -8.33
CA ASP A 64 17.32 -5.84 -7.50
C ASP A 64 16.31 -6.76 -6.79
N GLU A 65 15.36 -7.27 -7.54
CA GLU A 65 14.22 -8.05 -7.03
C GLU A 65 14.58 -9.39 -6.36
N LYS A 66 15.82 -9.87 -6.53
CA LYS A 66 16.32 -11.12 -5.92
C LYS A 66 17.03 -10.87 -4.57
N SER A 67 17.24 -9.64 -4.18
CA SER A 67 17.91 -9.30 -2.92
C SER A 67 17.04 -9.59 -1.70
N ARG A 68 17.72 -9.82 -0.57
CA ARG A 68 17.04 -9.93 0.74
C ARG A 68 16.30 -8.64 1.12
N ALA A 69 16.83 -7.49 0.70
CA ALA A 69 16.22 -6.19 0.94
C ALA A 69 14.88 -6.05 0.18
N ALA A 70 14.83 -6.44 -1.10
CA ALA A 70 13.59 -6.45 -1.88
C ALA A 70 12.55 -7.44 -1.30
N ALA A 71 12.98 -8.61 -0.82
CA ALA A 71 12.10 -9.55 -0.13
C ALA A 71 11.54 -8.96 1.18
N GLY A 72 12.38 -8.27 1.95
CA GLY A 72 11.96 -7.55 3.16
C GLY A 72 10.94 -6.45 2.87
N LEU A 73 11.15 -5.70 1.78
CA LEU A 73 10.21 -4.67 1.34
C LEU A 73 8.85 -5.28 0.94
N VAL A 74 8.84 -6.41 0.21
CA VAL A 74 7.59 -7.09 -0.15
C VAL A 74 6.87 -7.64 1.10
N ALA A 75 7.61 -8.11 2.11
CA ALA A 75 7.03 -8.52 3.38
C ALA A 75 6.42 -7.34 4.16
N ALA A 76 7.08 -6.18 4.15
CA ALA A 76 6.54 -4.95 4.72
C ALA A 76 5.28 -4.48 3.97
N MET A 77 5.26 -4.57 2.63
CA MET A 77 4.07 -4.30 1.81
C MET A 77 2.92 -5.25 2.11
N LEU A 78 3.20 -6.53 2.35
CA LEU A 78 2.17 -7.49 2.78
C LEU A 78 1.52 -7.05 4.09
N LEU A 79 2.34 -6.71 5.10
CA LEU A 79 1.85 -6.22 6.39
C LEU A 79 1.01 -4.95 6.22
N TYR A 80 1.49 -3.99 5.43
CA TYR A 80 0.77 -2.76 5.14
C TYR A 80 -0.59 -3.03 4.48
N ASN A 81 -0.64 -3.87 3.45
CA ASN A 81 -1.89 -4.18 2.75
C ASN A 81 -2.90 -4.91 3.65
N VAL A 82 -2.46 -5.84 4.49
CA VAL A 82 -3.32 -6.53 5.47
C VAL A 82 -3.86 -5.53 6.50
N ALA A 83 -3.02 -4.65 7.02
CA ALA A 83 -3.42 -3.62 7.96
C ALA A 83 -4.43 -2.64 7.32
N ALA A 84 -4.19 -2.21 6.07
CA ALA A 84 -5.09 -1.33 5.34
C ALA A 84 -6.48 -1.97 5.15
N VAL A 85 -6.55 -3.24 4.72
CA VAL A 85 -7.82 -3.99 4.64
C VAL A 85 -8.53 -4.00 5.99
N SER A 86 -7.81 -4.31 7.07
CA SER A 86 -8.40 -4.41 8.41
C SER A 86 -8.98 -3.07 8.89
N VAL A 87 -8.22 -1.98 8.69
CA VAL A 87 -8.66 -0.62 9.08
C VAL A 87 -9.84 -0.16 8.24
N LEU A 88 -9.83 -0.39 6.92
CA LEU A 88 -10.92 0.00 6.02
C LEU A 88 -12.20 -0.80 6.31
N LEU A 89 -12.09 -2.10 6.61
CA LEU A 89 -13.23 -2.90 7.04
C LEU A 89 -13.79 -2.41 8.37
N TYR A 90 -12.94 -2.07 9.34
CA TYR A 90 -13.38 -1.47 10.59
C TYR A 90 -14.07 -0.11 10.36
N ALA A 91 -13.54 0.72 9.46
CA ALA A 91 -14.18 1.98 9.10
C ALA A 91 -15.59 1.77 8.52
N SER A 92 -15.75 0.77 7.64
CA SER A 92 -17.04 0.47 7.02
C SER A 92 -18.04 -0.16 8.00
N ILE A 93 -17.63 -1.21 8.73
CA ILE A 93 -18.53 -2.03 9.54
C ILE A 93 -18.68 -1.43 10.95
N GLY A 94 -17.57 -1.00 11.55
CA GLY A 94 -17.56 -0.50 12.94
C GLY A 94 -17.99 0.96 13.07
N LEU A 95 -17.65 1.79 12.08
CA LEU A 95 -17.94 3.22 12.09
C LEU A 95 -19.02 3.65 11.08
N ALA A 96 -19.56 2.72 10.30
CA ALA A 96 -20.57 2.95 9.25
C ALA A 96 -20.15 4.01 8.22
N LEU A 97 -18.84 4.16 7.97
CA LEU A 97 -18.31 5.05 6.93
C LEU A 97 -18.44 4.39 5.56
N SER A 98 -18.83 5.17 4.53
CA SER A 98 -19.12 4.63 3.20
C SER A 98 -18.78 5.65 2.11
N GLY A 99 -17.52 5.75 1.71
CA GLY A 99 -17.11 6.47 0.52
C GLY A 99 -17.15 5.56 -0.72
N ILE A 100 -17.31 6.16 -1.90
CA ILE A 100 -17.33 5.42 -3.18
C ILE A 100 -16.01 4.66 -3.42
N GLY A 101 -14.90 5.16 -2.88
CA GLY A 101 -13.56 4.57 -2.99
C GLY A 101 -13.27 3.46 -1.97
N LEU A 102 -14.10 3.29 -0.94
CA LEU A 102 -13.79 2.39 0.19
C LEU A 102 -13.67 0.93 -0.26
N TRP A 103 -14.70 0.40 -0.91
CA TRP A 103 -14.69 -0.99 -1.37
C TRP A 103 -13.67 -1.27 -2.48
N PRO A 104 -13.50 -0.39 -3.49
CA PRO A 104 -12.38 -0.51 -4.43
C PRO A 104 -11.01 -0.56 -3.74
N ALA A 105 -10.79 0.26 -2.70
CA ALA A 105 -9.54 0.25 -1.94
C ALA A 105 -9.35 -1.06 -1.15
N VAL A 106 -10.40 -1.58 -0.49
CA VAL A 106 -10.36 -2.87 0.20
C VAL A 106 -9.96 -3.99 -0.77
N LEU A 107 -10.61 -4.06 -1.94
CA LEU A 107 -10.32 -5.09 -2.94
C LEU A 107 -8.91 -4.95 -3.51
N LEU A 108 -8.45 -3.73 -3.76
CA LEU A 108 -7.09 -3.46 -4.25
C LEU A 108 -6.04 -3.94 -3.24
N HIS A 109 -6.16 -3.55 -1.97
CA HIS A 109 -5.22 -3.96 -0.93
C HIS A 109 -5.27 -5.48 -0.70
N ALA A 110 -6.43 -6.11 -0.73
CA ALA A 110 -6.55 -7.57 -0.65
C ALA A 110 -5.84 -8.27 -1.82
N ALA A 111 -6.01 -7.78 -3.04
CA ALA A 111 -5.34 -8.32 -4.23
C ALA A 111 -3.81 -8.15 -4.14
N LEU A 112 -3.34 -6.98 -3.69
CA LEU A 112 -1.91 -6.74 -3.49
C LEU A 112 -1.33 -7.62 -2.37
N ALA A 113 -2.07 -7.88 -1.28
CA ALA A 113 -1.64 -8.79 -0.23
C ALA A 113 -1.45 -10.22 -0.76
N VAL A 114 -2.43 -10.73 -1.53
CA VAL A 114 -2.33 -12.04 -2.18
C VAL A 114 -1.13 -12.09 -3.14
N TRP A 115 -0.90 -11.04 -3.91
CA TRP A 115 0.25 -10.97 -4.82
C TRP A 115 1.58 -10.96 -4.07
N CYS A 116 1.67 -10.24 -2.94
CA CYS A 116 2.86 -10.27 -2.07
C CYS A 116 3.14 -11.69 -1.56
N ILE A 117 2.11 -12.41 -1.09
CA ILE A 117 2.23 -13.79 -0.63
C ILE A 117 2.76 -14.68 -1.75
N ALA A 118 2.18 -14.60 -2.94
CA ALA A 118 2.61 -15.39 -4.09
C ALA A 118 4.09 -15.12 -4.44
N CYS A 119 4.51 -13.86 -4.46
CA CYS A 119 5.90 -13.48 -4.73
C CYS A 119 6.87 -14.03 -3.68
N LEU A 120 6.54 -13.94 -2.39
CA LEU A 120 7.37 -14.44 -1.30
C LEU A 120 7.45 -15.98 -1.31
N TRP A 121 6.35 -16.65 -1.63
CA TRP A 121 6.31 -18.10 -1.75
C TRP A 121 7.22 -18.60 -2.88
N HIS A 122 7.12 -18.00 -4.06
CA HIS A 122 7.97 -18.36 -5.19
C HIS A 122 9.47 -18.16 -4.92
N GLN A 123 9.85 -17.14 -4.16
CA GLN A 123 11.25 -16.94 -3.77
C GLN A 123 11.76 -18.04 -2.84
N ARG A 124 10.93 -18.55 -1.93
CA ARG A 124 11.30 -19.64 -1.01
C ARG A 124 11.39 -20.99 -1.72
N ALA A 125 10.57 -21.18 -2.76
CA ALA A 125 10.53 -22.41 -3.53
C ALA A 125 11.68 -22.56 -4.55
N SER A 126 12.44 -21.49 -4.84
CA SER A 126 13.64 -21.55 -5.68
C SER A 126 14.87 -21.74 -4.79
N PRO A 127 15.32 -22.99 -4.49
CA PRO A 127 16.54 -23.19 -3.75
C PRO A 127 17.71 -22.63 -4.57
N LEU A 128 18.62 -21.96 -3.90
CA LEU A 128 19.92 -21.59 -4.45
C LEU A 128 20.50 -22.84 -5.09
N THR A 129 20.56 -22.87 -6.40
CA THR A 129 21.41 -23.85 -7.10
C THR A 129 22.82 -23.49 -6.65
N THR A 130 23.32 -24.24 -5.67
CA THR A 130 24.73 -24.19 -5.27
C THR A 130 25.52 -24.54 -6.51
N ALA A 131 26.11 -23.53 -7.14
CA ALA A 131 27.17 -23.71 -8.11
C ALA A 131 28.32 -24.38 -7.36
N GLY A 132 28.53 -25.69 -7.66
CA GLY A 132 29.76 -26.40 -7.35
C GLY A 132 30.88 -25.93 -8.26
#